data_8ca90dabfcf4d12b7a241e47be9ef649
#
_entry.id   8ca90dabfcf4d12b7a241e47be9ef649
#
_cell.length_a   1.000
_cell.length_b   1.000
_cell.length_c   1.000
_cell.angle_alpha   90.00
_cell.angle_beta   90.00
_cell.angle_gamma   90.00
#
_symmetry.space_group_name_H-M   'P 1'
#
loop_
_entity.id
_entity.type
_entity.pdbx_description
1 polymer ?
#
loop_
_entity_poly.entity_id
_entity_poly.type
_entity_poly.pdbx_seq_one_letter_code
_entity_poly.pdbx_strand_id
1 'polypeptide(L)'
;KVHDGAKEIIGGMITEKTIKHTKTNQMMAFITIEDLLGTVEVVVFPRDYEKNRDYLEADSKVFVRGRVSEEDDKPSKLICEKIIPFEQTKKELWIQFPDKETFLDQEQIVYGYLADSDGNDEVVIYCAKERVVKRLPKNRNIGINEQILSRLMNHFGEKRVKVVEKPIENIF
;
A
#
# COMPACT_ATOMS: atom_id res chain seq x y z
N LYS A 1 12.46 -20.28 -9.55
CA LYS A 1 12.43 -19.84 -10.98
C LYS A 1 11.04 -19.31 -11.23
N VAL A 2 10.97 -18.06 -11.64
CA VAL A 2 9.72 -17.40 -12.05
C VAL A 2 9.48 -17.83 -13.50
N HIS A 3 8.25 -18.21 -13.83
CA HIS A 3 7.91 -18.67 -15.18
C HIS A 3 7.32 -17.52 -15.99
N ASP A 4 7.44 -17.61 -17.32
CA ASP A 4 6.77 -16.70 -18.24
C ASP A 4 5.26 -16.63 -17.97
N GLY A 5 4.70 -15.41 -17.97
CA GLY A 5 3.31 -15.14 -17.62
C GLY A 5 2.95 -15.17 -16.14
N ALA A 6 3.90 -15.52 -15.24
CA ALA A 6 3.66 -15.48 -13.79
C ALA A 6 3.34 -14.06 -13.33
N LYS A 7 2.40 -13.94 -12.40
CA LYS A 7 2.11 -12.66 -11.74
C LYS A 7 3.06 -12.47 -10.56
N GLU A 8 3.76 -11.36 -10.57
CA GLU A 8 4.72 -11.01 -9.54
C GLU A 8 4.51 -9.58 -9.03
N ILE A 9 4.93 -9.37 -7.79
CA ILE A 9 5.00 -8.05 -7.17
C ILE A 9 6.46 -7.81 -6.80
N ILE A 10 7.02 -6.73 -7.33
CA ILE A 10 8.36 -6.28 -6.99
C ILE A 10 8.30 -4.91 -6.31
N GLY A 11 9.21 -4.66 -5.39
CA GLY A 11 9.36 -3.37 -4.72
C GLY A 11 10.77 -2.87 -4.84
N GLY A 12 10.94 -1.59 -5.08
CA GLY A 12 12.26 -0.98 -5.20
C GLY A 12 12.20 0.48 -5.61
N MET A 13 13.35 1.02 -5.93
CA MET A 13 13.50 2.39 -6.39
C MET A 13 13.61 2.43 -7.92
N ILE A 14 12.92 3.38 -8.54
CA ILE A 14 13.05 3.64 -9.97
C ILE A 14 14.39 4.36 -10.19
N THR A 15 15.34 3.69 -10.83
CA THR A 15 16.66 4.24 -11.12
C THR A 15 16.77 4.82 -12.52
N GLU A 16 16.00 4.29 -13.47
CA GLU A 16 15.98 4.76 -14.85
C GLU A 16 14.55 4.81 -15.39
N LYS A 17 14.30 5.79 -16.26
CA LYS A 17 13.01 5.96 -16.95
C LYS A 17 13.27 6.41 -18.39
N THR A 18 12.72 5.68 -19.33
CA THR A 18 12.72 6.03 -20.77
C THR A 18 11.30 6.05 -21.29
N ILE A 19 10.87 7.18 -21.83
CA ILE A 19 9.57 7.32 -22.49
C ILE A 19 9.73 7.07 -23.98
N LYS A 20 8.86 6.26 -24.55
CA LYS A 20 8.80 6.00 -25.99
C LYS A 20 7.38 6.19 -26.52
N HIS A 21 7.28 6.50 -27.80
CA HIS A 21 6.00 6.54 -28.51
C HIS A 21 5.85 5.27 -29.33
N THR A 22 4.66 4.71 -29.29
CA THR A 22 4.29 3.57 -30.13
C THR A 22 4.08 4.03 -31.60
N LYS A 23 3.92 3.09 -32.50
CA LYS A 23 3.60 3.39 -33.93
C LYS A 23 2.28 4.19 -34.07
N THR A 24 1.38 4.10 -33.09
CA THR A 24 0.12 4.86 -33.04
C THR A 24 0.24 6.16 -32.23
N ASN A 25 1.46 6.62 -31.98
CA ASN A 25 1.78 7.84 -31.23
C ASN A 25 1.25 7.88 -29.78
N GLN A 26 1.09 6.71 -29.14
CA GLN A 26 0.76 6.58 -27.75
C GLN A 26 2.03 6.49 -26.90
N MET A 27 2.03 7.10 -25.72
CA MET A 27 3.18 7.07 -24.81
C MET A 27 3.23 5.75 -24.04
N MET A 28 4.44 5.22 -23.89
CA MET A 28 4.78 4.10 -23.04
C MET A 28 6.10 4.35 -22.33
N ALA A 29 6.36 3.61 -21.26
CA ALA A 29 7.60 3.74 -20.51
C ALA A 29 8.33 2.42 -20.34
N PHE A 30 9.66 2.52 -20.29
CA PHE A 30 10.54 1.49 -19.76
C PHE A 30 11.17 2.05 -18.50
N ILE A 31 11.02 1.36 -17.38
CA ILE A 31 11.63 1.75 -16.11
C ILE A 31 12.52 0.63 -15.60
N THR A 32 13.60 0.99 -14.91
CA THR A 32 14.44 0.06 -14.17
C THR A 32 14.13 0.22 -12.69
N ILE A 33 13.78 -0.87 -12.04
CA ILE A 33 13.57 -0.94 -10.58
C ILE A 33 14.75 -1.66 -9.97
N GLU A 34 15.36 -1.05 -8.97
CA GLU A 34 16.46 -1.59 -8.19
C GLU A 34 16.03 -1.86 -6.74
N ASP A 35 16.40 -3.03 -6.25
CA ASP A 35 16.31 -3.42 -4.85
C ASP A 35 17.67 -3.92 -4.33
N LEU A 36 17.72 -4.51 -3.14
CA LEU A 36 18.94 -5.05 -2.53
C LEU A 36 19.49 -6.29 -3.26
N LEU A 37 18.71 -6.92 -4.13
CA LEU A 37 19.05 -8.15 -4.82
C LEU A 37 19.46 -7.93 -6.28
N GLY A 38 19.11 -6.79 -6.86
CA GLY A 38 19.44 -6.46 -8.23
C GLY A 38 18.47 -5.50 -8.91
N THR A 39 18.43 -5.56 -10.22
CA THR A 39 17.61 -4.69 -11.05
C THR A 39 16.65 -5.49 -11.94
N VAL A 40 15.47 -4.94 -12.17
CA VAL A 40 14.46 -5.49 -13.07
C VAL A 40 13.97 -4.40 -14.02
N GLU A 41 13.93 -4.71 -15.32
CA GLU A 41 13.29 -3.84 -16.31
C GLU A 41 11.77 -4.07 -16.28
N VAL A 42 11.01 -2.98 -16.19
CA VAL A 42 9.54 -2.98 -16.21
C VAL A 42 9.06 -2.24 -17.45
N VAL A 43 8.21 -2.89 -18.22
CA VAL A 43 7.57 -2.31 -19.41
C VAL A 43 6.17 -1.83 -19.01
N VAL A 44 5.90 -0.55 -19.25
CA VAL A 44 4.61 0.08 -18.96
C VAL A 44 3.96 0.46 -20.28
N PHE A 45 3.05 -0.40 -20.76
CA PHE A 45 2.33 -0.18 -22.01
C PHE A 45 1.36 1.01 -21.93
N PRO A 46 0.91 1.59 -23.05
CA PRO A 46 0.18 2.87 -23.06
C PRO A 46 -1.03 2.92 -22.15
N ARG A 47 -1.84 1.86 -22.10
CA ARG A 47 -3.02 1.79 -21.22
C ARG A 47 -2.67 1.93 -19.76
N ASP A 48 -1.59 1.29 -19.32
CA ASP A 48 -1.17 1.28 -17.93
C ASP A 48 -0.26 2.48 -17.64
N TYR A 49 0.42 3.03 -18.64
CA TYR A 49 1.13 4.30 -18.54
C TYR A 49 0.19 5.45 -18.19
N GLU A 50 -0.92 5.60 -18.87
CA GLU A 50 -1.91 6.65 -18.56
C GLU A 50 -2.43 6.61 -17.11
N LYS A 51 -2.55 5.39 -16.55
CA LYS A 51 -3.03 5.20 -15.18
C LYS A 51 -1.98 5.45 -14.10
N ASN A 52 -0.71 5.22 -14.44
CA ASN A 52 0.39 5.17 -13.46
C ASN A 52 1.45 6.26 -13.68
N ARG A 53 1.32 7.12 -14.70
CA ARG A 53 2.35 8.11 -15.08
C ARG A 53 2.82 8.99 -13.93
N ASP A 54 1.93 9.34 -13.01
CA ASP A 54 2.23 10.20 -11.87
C ASP A 54 3.15 9.52 -10.82
N TYR A 55 3.31 8.21 -10.92
CA TYR A 55 4.16 7.40 -10.03
C TYR A 55 5.49 6.97 -10.67
N LEU A 56 5.74 7.38 -11.93
CA LEU A 56 6.92 6.97 -12.72
C LEU A 56 8.05 7.98 -12.64
N GLU A 57 8.29 8.57 -11.47
CA GLU A 57 9.40 9.51 -11.30
C GLU A 57 10.68 8.79 -10.85
N ALA A 58 11.83 9.26 -11.35
CA ALA A 58 13.15 8.77 -10.91
C ALA A 58 13.31 8.98 -9.40
N ASP A 59 14.05 8.09 -8.77
CA ASP A 59 14.28 8.04 -7.30
C ASP A 59 13.03 7.76 -6.44
N SER A 60 11.87 7.52 -7.06
CA SER A 60 10.67 7.11 -6.34
C SER A 60 10.75 5.64 -5.92
N LYS A 61 10.29 5.35 -4.71
CA LYS A 61 10.12 3.99 -4.20
C LYS A 61 8.70 3.51 -4.48
N VAL A 62 8.58 2.41 -5.20
CA VAL A 62 7.30 1.88 -5.68
C VAL A 62 7.22 0.36 -5.53
N PHE A 63 5.98 -0.13 -5.39
CA PHE A 63 5.64 -1.52 -5.66
C PHE A 63 5.00 -1.61 -7.04
N VAL A 64 5.42 -2.58 -7.82
CA VAL A 64 4.86 -2.86 -9.15
C VAL A 64 4.34 -4.28 -9.17
N ARG A 65 3.06 -4.43 -9.51
CA ARG A 65 2.47 -5.71 -9.88
C ARG A 65 2.47 -5.83 -11.39
N GLY A 66 2.89 -6.97 -11.88
CA GLY A 66 2.93 -7.23 -13.30
C GLY A 66 3.01 -8.71 -13.63
N ARG A 67 3.19 -8.99 -14.91
CA ARG A 67 3.45 -10.33 -15.43
C ARG A 67 4.88 -10.44 -15.93
N VAL A 68 5.51 -11.54 -15.59
CA VAL A 68 6.85 -11.84 -16.10
C VAL A 68 6.76 -12.13 -17.59
N SER A 69 7.67 -11.55 -18.35
CA SER A 69 7.89 -11.85 -19.76
C SER A 69 9.31 -12.38 -19.93
N GLU A 70 9.43 -13.61 -20.36
CA GLU A 70 10.70 -14.26 -20.69
C GLU A 70 10.85 -14.30 -22.21
N GLU A 71 11.96 -13.83 -22.73
CA GLU A 71 12.37 -14.00 -24.10
C GLU A 71 13.69 -14.81 -24.10
N ASP A 72 13.84 -15.73 -25.04
CA ASP A 72 15.05 -16.53 -25.17
C ASP A 72 16.29 -15.62 -25.26
N ASP A 73 17.31 -15.94 -24.48
CA ASP A 73 18.60 -15.24 -24.41
C ASP A 73 18.55 -13.76 -23.93
N LYS A 74 17.44 -13.32 -23.31
CA LYS A 74 17.32 -11.98 -22.72
C LYS A 74 16.97 -12.04 -21.24
N PRO A 75 17.34 -11.01 -20.45
CA PRO A 75 16.85 -10.88 -19.09
C PRO A 75 15.33 -10.81 -19.04
N SER A 76 14.72 -11.49 -18.08
CA SER A 76 13.28 -11.43 -17.87
C SER A 76 12.86 -10.00 -17.54
N LYS A 77 11.70 -9.60 -18.05
CA LYS A 77 11.10 -8.29 -17.82
C LYS A 77 9.77 -8.45 -17.09
N LEU A 78 9.32 -7.39 -16.43
CA LEU A 78 8.00 -7.33 -15.85
C LEU A 78 7.11 -6.42 -16.70
N ILE A 79 5.98 -6.94 -17.18
CA ILE A 79 4.95 -6.15 -17.83
C ILE A 79 4.04 -5.56 -16.76
N CYS A 80 4.08 -4.25 -16.59
CA CYS A 80 3.35 -3.54 -15.54
C CYS A 80 1.83 -3.65 -15.73
N GLU A 81 1.14 -3.94 -14.64
CA GLU A 81 -0.33 -3.86 -14.52
C GLU A 81 -0.75 -2.73 -13.56
N LYS A 82 -0.01 -2.55 -12.46
CA LYS A 82 -0.31 -1.54 -11.44
C LYS A 82 0.94 -1.11 -10.69
N ILE A 83 1.02 0.17 -10.37
CA ILE A 83 2.08 0.77 -9.55
C ILE A 83 1.47 1.43 -8.32
N ILE A 84 2.11 1.26 -7.17
CA ILE A 84 1.75 1.92 -5.92
C ILE A 84 3.02 2.49 -5.29
N PRO A 85 3.06 3.80 -4.96
CA PRO A 85 4.13 4.37 -4.13
C PRO A 85 4.20 3.69 -2.76
N PHE A 86 5.40 3.59 -2.18
CA PHE A 86 5.59 3.04 -0.83
C PHE A 86 4.76 3.78 0.22
N GLU A 87 4.60 5.11 0.08
CA GLU A 87 3.84 5.93 1.00
C GLU A 87 2.32 5.66 0.96
N GLN A 88 1.82 5.04 -0.11
CA GLN A 88 0.41 4.66 -0.25
C GLN A 88 0.10 3.25 0.24
N THR A 89 1.06 2.55 0.86
CA THR A 89 0.77 1.27 1.50
C THR A 89 -0.23 1.48 2.63
N LYS A 90 -1.34 0.75 2.57
CA LYS A 90 -2.40 0.87 3.57
C LYS A 90 -1.95 0.30 4.90
N LYS A 91 -2.20 1.08 5.96
CA LYS A 91 -2.03 0.65 7.33
C LYS A 91 -3.40 0.48 7.98
N GLU A 92 -3.43 -0.28 9.06
CA GLU A 92 -4.59 -0.41 9.93
C GLU A 92 -4.21 0.06 11.33
N LEU A 93 -5.07 0.87 11.94
CA LEU A 93 -4.97 1.20 13.35
C LEU A 93 -5.85 0.25 14.14
N TRP A 94 -5.24 -0.52 15.03
CA TRP A 94 -5.94 -1.43 15.92
C TRP A 94 -6.02 -0.85 17.33
N ILE A 95 -7.24 -0.79 17.88
CA ILE A 95 -7.49 -0.39 19.27
C ILE A 95 -8.15 -1.56 20.00
N GLN A 96 -7.49 -2.03 21.05
CA GLN A 96 -7.98 -3.15 21.86
C GLN A 96 -8.78 -2.66 23.06
N PHE A 97 -9.95 -3.25 23.26
CA PHE A 97 -10.79 -3.10 24.46
C PHE A 97 -10.88 -4.43 25.22
N PRO A 98 -11.07 -4.40 26.55
CA PRO A 98 -11.25 -5.62 27.33
C PRO A 98 -12.44 -6.44 26.84
N ASP A 99 -13.55 -5.79 26.56
CA ASP A 99 -14.82 -6.37 26.12
C ASP A 99 -15.65 -5.39 25.28
N LYS A 100 -16.76 -5.85 24.74
CA LYS A 100 -17.68 -5.05 23.94
C LYS A 100 -18.37 -3.94 24.72
N GLU A 101 -18.71 -4.19 25.98
CA GLU A 101 -19.39 -3.21 26.85
C GLU A 101 -18.50 -2.00 27.05
N THR A 102 -17.24 -2.21 27.42
CA THR A 102 -16.24 -1.14 27.55
C THR A 102 -16.05 -0.36 26.25
N PHE A 103 -16.05 -1.04 25.09
CA PHE A 103 -15.97 -0.34 23.81
C PHE A 103 -17.21 0.54 23.57
N LEU A 104 -18.41 0.02 23.78
CA LEU A 104 -19.65 0.77 23.57
C LEU A 104 -19.73 2.02 24.47
N ASP A 105 -19.29 1.91 25.71
CA ASP A 105 -19.23 3.05 26.64
C ASP A 105 -18.26 4.14 26.17
N GLN A 106 -17.21 3.76 25.45
CA GLN A 106 -16.15 4.66 24.97
C GLN A 106 -16.22 4.95 23.47
N GLU A 107 -17.21 4.42 22.76
CA GLU A 107 -17.30 4.55 21.29
C GLU A 107 -17.29 6.01 20.80
N GLN A 108 -18.02 6.89 21.48
CA GLN A 108 -18.06 8.32 21.13
C GLN A 108 -16.73 9.03 21.38
N ILE A 109 -15.98 8.58 22.38
CA ILE A 109 -14.63 9.10 22.67
C ILE A 109 -13.67 8.69 21.56
N VAL A 110 -13.72 7.42 21.13
CA VAL A 110 -12.94 6.92 19.98
C VAL A 110 -13.25 7.77 18.73
N TYR A 111 -14.52 7.96 18.41
CA TYR A 111 -14.93 8.75 17.25
C TYR A 111 -14.48 10.21 17.34
N GLY A 112 -14.47 10.79 18.53
CA GLY A 112 -13.93 12.13 18.77
C GLY A 112 -12.45 12.25 18.43
N TYR A 113 -11.63 11.25 18.78
CA TYR A 113 -10.21 11.24 18.42
C TYR A 113 -9.96 11.06 16.92
N LEU A 114 -10.85 10.34 16.22
CA LEU A 114 -10.72 10.07 14.79
C LEU A 114 -11.26 11.21 13.91
N ALA A 115 -12.12 12.07 14.45
CA ALA A 115 -12.86 13.09 13.68
C ALA A 115 -11.96 14.14 13.02
N ASP A 116 -10.81 14.44 13.62
CA ASP A 116 -9.87 15.46 13.15
C ASP A 116 -8.81 14.90 12.18
N SER A 117 -8.96 13.65 11.75
CA SER A 117 -7.99 13.00 10.88
C SER A 117 -8.65 12.46 9.62
N ASP A 118 -8.12 12.87 8.47
CA ASP A 118 -8.53 12.39 7.16
C ASP A 118 -7.44 11.50 6.56
N GLY A 119 -7.84 10.39 5.93
CA GLY A 119 -6.93 9.48 5.26
C GLY A 119 -7.59 8.18 4.81
N ASN A 120 -6.77 7.25 4.37
CA ASN A 120 -7.23 5.97 3.83
C ASN A 120 -6.95 4.77 4.73
N ASP A 121 -6.33 5.00 5.90
CA ASP A 121 -6.00 3.92 6.84
C ASP A 121 -7.24 3.50 7.62
N GLU A 122 -7.49 2.20 7.66
CA GLU A 122 -8.66 1.64 8.34
C GLU A 122 -8.44 1.58 9.85
N VAL A 123 -9.53 1.74 10.60
CA VAL A 123 -9.53 1.58 12.06
C VAL A 123 -10.27 0.29 12.43
N VAL A 124 -9.62 -0.52 13.24
CA VAL A 124 -10.10 -1.82 13.68
C VAL A 124 -10.19 -1.84 15.20
N ILE A 125 -11.36 -2.22 15.72
CA ILE A 125 -11.61 -2.42 17.15
C ILE A 125 -11.52 -3.91 17.44
N TYR A 126 -10.77 -4.27 18.47
CA TYR A 126 -10.68 -5.64 18.97
C TYR A 126 -11.16 -5.71 20.41
N CYS A 127 -12.19 -6.54 20.66
CA CYS A 127 -12.72 -6.84 22.00
C CYS A 127 -12.18 -8.18 22.46
N ALA A 128 -11.29 -8.16 23.45
CA ALA A 128 -10.48 -9.32 23.83
C ALA A 128 -11.30 -10.47 24.45
N LYS A 129 -12.25 -10.16 25.34
CA LYS A 129 -13.09 -11.16 26.02
C LYS A 129 -13.91 -12.00 25.03
N GLU A 130 -14.56 -11.34 24.08
CA GLU A 130 -15.40 -12.00 23.09
C GLU A 130 -14.60 -12.42 21.84
N ARG A 131 -13.34 -12.02 21.73
CA ARG A 131 -12.47 -12.25 20.55
C ARG A 131 -13.09 -11.73 19.25
N VAL A 132 -13.75 -10.57 19.32
CA VAL A 132 -14.44 -9.98 18.18
C VAL A 132 -13.62 -8.85 17.59
N VAL A 133 -13.55 -8.84 16.26
CA VAL A 133 -12.95 -7.78 15.45
C VAL A 133 -14.06 -7.00 14.77
N LYS A 134 -14.09 -5.69 14.96
CA LYS A 134 -15.02 -4.75 14.31
C LYS A 134 -14.22 -3.75 13.48
N ARG A 135 -14.39 -3.77 12.17
CA ARG A 135 -13.84 -2.72 11.29
C ARG A 135 -14.79 -1.54 11.29
N LEU A 136 -14.28 -0.34 11.54
CA LEU A 136 -15.08 0.87 11.45
C LEU A 136 -15.41 1.17 9.98
N PRO A 137 -16.53 1.87 9.71
CA PRO A 137 -16.90 2.22 8.34
C PRO A 137 -15.88 3.19 7.71
N LYS A 138 -15.80 3.19 6.38
CA LYS A 138 -14.79 3.96 5.62
C LYS A 138 -14.78 5.46 5.91
N ASN A 139 -15.92 6.04 6.30
CA ASN A 139 -15.99 7.44 6.71
C ASN A 139 -15.33 7.72 8.07
N ARG A 140 -14.79 6.70 8.71
CA ARG A 140 -13.97 6.78 9.93
C ARG A 140 -12.50 6.44 9.69
N ASN A 141 -12.09 6.26 8.43
CA ASN A 141 -10.69 6.11 8.08
C ASN A 141 -9.91 7.36 8.45
N ILE A 142 -8.64 7.18 8.75
CA ILE A 142 -7.73 8.21 9.24
C ILE A 142 -6.43 8.23 8.44
N GLY A 143 -5.66 9.30 8.58
CA GLY A 143 -4.24 9.32 8.21
C GLY A 143 -3.41 9.03 9.47
N ILE A 144 -2.82 7.84 9.56
CA ILE A 144 -2.00 7.46 10.72
C ILE A 144 -0.74 8.32 10.75
N ASN A 145 -0.54 9.05 11.83
CA ASN A 145 0.65 9.85 12.11
C ASN A 145 1.00 9.80 13.61
N GLU A 146 2.17 10.30 13.96
CA GLU A 146 2.65 10.30 15.35
C GLU A 146 1.73 11.05 16.31
N GLN A 147 1.11 12.14 15.87
CA GLN A 147 0.24 12.97 16.70
C GLN A 147 -1.03 12.20 17.11
N ILE A 148 -1.73 11.54 16.18
CA ILE A 148 -2.93 10.78 16.50
C ILE A 148 -2.59 9.54 17.32
N LEU A 149 -1.47 8.86 17.02
CA LEU A 149 -1.01 7.71 17.79
C LEU A 149 -0.70 8.10 19.24
N SER A 150 0.03 9.20 19.46
CA SER A 150 0.35 9.69 20.79
C SER A 150 -0.91 10.01 21.59
N ARG A 151 -1.89 10.68 21.00
CA ARG A 151 -3.16 11.02 21.65
C ARG A 151 -3.95 9.76 22.04
N LEU A 152 -4.05 8.79 21.15
CA LEU A 152 -4.76 7.54 21.41
C LEU A 152 -4.03 6.67 22.45
N MET A 153 -2.70 6.56 22.37
CA MET A 153 -1.89 5.82 23.34
C MET A 153 -1.96 6.44 24.73
N ASN A 154 -1.98 7.76 24.83
CA ASN A 154 -2.11 8.46 26.12
C ASN A 154 -3.49 8.21 26.75
N HIS A 155 -4.55 8.10 25.95
CA HIS A 155 -5.91 7.90 26.47
C HIS A 155 -6.23 6.43 26.77
N PHE A 156 -5.96 5.53 25.78
CA PHE A 156 -6.32 4.12 25.87
C PHE A 156 -5.23 3.21 26.40
N GLY A 157 -3.99 3.69 26.44
CA GLY A 157 -2.80 2.95 26.83
C GLY A 157 -2.00 2.46 25.61
N GLU A 158 -0.69 2.55 25.72
CA GLU A 158 0.26 2.20 24.64
C GLU A 158 0.09 0.75 24.15
N LYS A 159 -0.14 -0.18 25.07
CA LYS A 159 -0.31 -1.62 24.73
C LYS A 159 -1.61 -1.95 24.00
N ARG A 160 -2.58 -1.02 24.02
CA ARG A 160 -3.89 -1.21 23.40
C ARG A 160 -4.01 -0.65 22.00
N VAL A 161 -3.06 0.19 21.59
CA VAL A 161 -3.05 0.85 20.29
C VAL A 161 -1.89 0.31 19.47
N LYS A 162 -2.18 -0.26 18.30
CA LYS A 162 -1.16 -0.85 17.40
C LYS A 162 -1.42 -0.44 15.97
N VAL A 163 -0.34 -0.21 15.23
CA VAL A 163 -0.37 -0.03 13.78
C VAL A 163 0.04 -1.35 13.13
N VAL A 164 -0.81 -1.84 12.23
CA VAL A 164 -0.56 -3.05 11.44
C VAL A 164 -0.45 -2.65 9.98
N GLU A 165 0.66 -3.00 9.33
CA GLU A 165 0.80 -2.84 7.90
C GLU A 165 0.09 -3.98 7.19
N LYS A 166 -0.78 -3.65 6.23
CA LYS A 166 -1.41 -4.68 5.39
C LYS A 166 -0.37 -5.33 4.49
N PRO A 167 -0.41 -6.66 4.30
CA PRO A 167 0.39 -7.32 3.28
C PRO A 167 0.16 -6.66 1.92
N ILE A 168 1.23 -6.44 1.17
CA ILE A 168 1.20 -5.76 -0.15
C ILE A 168 0.25 -6.49 -1.11
N GLU A 169 0.17 -7.81 -1.05
CA GLU A 169 -0.74 -8.65 -1.83
C GLU A 169 -2.22 -8.26 -1.66
N ASN A 170 -2.60 -7.72 -0.51
CA ASN A 170 -3.97 -7.26 -0.23
C ASN A 170 -4.23 -5.82 -0.69
N ILE A 171 -3.21 -5.09 -1.13
CA ILE A 171 -3.32 -3.72 -1.63
C ILE A 171 -3.57 -3.72 -3.14
N PHE A 172 -3.15 -4.75 -3.82
CA PHE A 172 -3.33 -5.01 -5.23
C PHE A 172 -4.59 -5.84 -5.53
#